data_e343e348224ef9f2f2d709f7ff27b6e2
#
_entry.id   e343e348224ef9f2f2d709f7ff27b6e2
#
_cell.length_a   1.000
_cell.length_b   1.000
_cell.length_c   1.000
_cell.angle_alpha   90.00
_cell.angle_beta   90.00
_cell.angle_gamma   90.00
#
_symmetry.space_group_name_H-M   'P 1'
#
loop_
_entity.id
_entity.type
_entity.pdbx_description
1 polymer ?
#
loop_
_entity_poly.entity_id
_entity_poly.type
_entity_poly.pdbx_seq_one_letter_code
_entity_poly.pdbx_strand_id
1 'polypeptide(L)'
;TNSLPYMLHMLNELGCYAEVVSYTEYALALQVGFEKSHIVYNGPAKDKETFLDAIKNGAYVNIDTKREIEWLNDLNKQHSYKVGIRVNLNLGKISPEDAKEGESDSRFGFSFENGELEEAINKIQLCKNVKLGGLHLHRTSLTRSLNVYRNICKYAIRIINSLGLELDY
;
A
#
# COMPACT_ATOMS: atom_id res chain seq x y z
N THR A 1 -5.37 -7.94 -13.32
CA THR A 1 -5.76 -8.76 -12.19
C THR A 1 -7.08 -9.46 -12.49
N ASN A 2 -7.33 -10.60 -11.90
CA ASN A 2 -8.50 -11.42 -12.23
C ASN A 2 -9.56 -11.23 -11.13
N SER A 3 -10.77 -10.78 -11.53
CA SER A 3 -11.92 -10.60 -10.66
C SER A 3 -13.00 -11.67 -10.83
N LEU A 4 -12.65 -12.84 -11.40
CA LEU A 4 -13.59 -13.93 -11.60
C LEU A 4 -13.93 -14.60 -10.25
N PRO A 5 -15.19 -14.52 -9.75
CA PRO A 5 -15.54 -14.94 -8.40
C PRO A 5 -15.18 -16.40 -8.09
N TYR A 6 -15.36 -17.30 -9.04
CA TYR A 6 -15.02 -18.71 -8.87
C TYR A 6 -13.52 -18.93 -8.58
N MET A 7 -12.64 -18.25 -9.34
CA MET A 7 -11.20 -18.34 -9.12
C MET A 7 -10.77 -17.69 -7.80
N LEU A 8 -11.38 -16.58 -7.45
CA LEU A 8 -11.12 -15.91 -6.17
C LEU A 8 -11.53 -16.82 -5.00
N HIS A 9 -12.67 -17.48 -5.09
CA HIS A 9 -13.10 -18.45 -4.08
C HIS A 9 -12.10 -19.59 -3.93
N MET A 10 -11.63 -20.19 -5.03
CA MET A 10 -10.60 -21.24 -4.98
C MET A 10 -9.30 -20.76 -4.32
N LEU A 11 -8.87 -19.53 -4.62
CA LEU A 11 -7.67 -18.95 -4.02
C LEU A 11 -7.86 -18.71 -2.52
N ASN A 12 -9.06 -18.28 -2.11
CA ASN A 12 -9.41 -18.15 -0.70
C ASN A 12 -9.33 -19.49 0.04
N GLU A 13 -9.89 -20.55 -0.51
CA GLU A 13 -9.80 -21.91 0.06
C GLU A 13 -8.35 -22.42 0.19
N LEU A 14 -7.44 -21.93 -0.66
CA LEU A 14 -6.01 -22.22 -0.60
C LEU A 14 -5.24 -21.32 0.39
N GLY A 15 -5.93 -20.44 1.12
CA GLY A 15 -5.33 -19.53 2.11
C GLY A 15 -4.59 -18.35 1.51
N CYS A 16 -4.87 -17.99 0.25
CA CYS A 16 -4.29 -16.80 -0.36
C CYS A 16 -4.90 -15.52 0.21
N TYR A 17 -4.15 -14.43 0.13
CA TYR A 17 -4.66 -13.08 0.42
C TYR A 17 -5.27 -12.47 -0.84
N ALA A 18 -6.32 -11.65 -0.66
CA ALA A 18 -6.90 -10.84 -1.73
C ALA A 18 -6.22 -9.46 -1.77
N GLU A 19 -5.52 -9.14 -2.85
CA GLU A 19 -5.12 -7.76 -3.12
C GLU A 19 -6.25 -7.05 -3.85
N VAL A 20 -6.71 -5.92 -3.30
CA VAL A 20 -7.79 -5.10 -3.84
C VAL A 20 -7.34 -3.64 -3.98
N VAL A 21 -7.79 -2.96 -5.04
CA VAL A 21 -7.36 -1.59 -5.35
C VAL A 21 -8.52 -0.58 -5.43
N SER A 22 -9.74 -1.03 -5.11
CA SER A 22 -10.93 -0.21 -5.09
C SER A 22 -11.96 -0.74 -4.08
N TYR A 23 -12.91 0.12 -3.70
CA TYR A 23 -14.02 -0.27 -2.83
C TYR A 23 -14.88 -1.38 -3.43
N THR A 24 -15.02 -1.42 -4.76
CA THR A 24 -15.78 -2.48 -5.46
C THR A 24 -15.06 -3.83 -5.39
N GLU A 25 -13.73 -3.85 -5.54
CA GLU A 25 -12.94 -5.08 -5.38
C GLU A 25 -12.91 -5.55 -3.92
N TYR A 26 -12.88 -4.61 -2.96
CA TYR A 26 -13.01 -4.91 -1.53
C TYR A 26 -14.35 -5.61 -1.24
N ALA A 27 -15.47 -5.06 -1.74
CA ALA A 27 -16.78 -5.66 -1.58
C ALA A 27 -16.86 -7.05 -2.24
N LEU A 28 -16.28 -7.22 -3.44
CA LEU A 28 -16.22 -8.51 -4.12
C LEU A 28 -15.41 -9.54 -3.32
N ALA A 29 -14.26 -9.17 -2.77
CA ALA A 29 -13.46 -10.06 -1.94
C ALA A 29 -14.26 -10.59 -0.74
N LEU A 30 -15.02 -9.72 -0.06
CA LEU A 30 -15.89 -10.13 1.03
C LEU A 30 -17.03 -11.05 0.56
N GLN A 31 -17.64 -10.77 -0.60
CA GLN A 31 -18.72 -11.60 -1.14
C GLN A 31 -18.26 -13.01 -1.50
N VAL A 32 -17.02 -13.21 -1.92
CA VAL A 32 -16.47 -14.53 -2.23
C VAL A 32 -15.86 -15.24 -1.01
N GLY A 33 -15.94 -14.63 0.18
CA GLY A 33 -15.63 -15.26 1.46
C GLY A 33 -14.26 -14.96 2.04
N PHE A 34 -13.49 -14.00 1.51
CA PHE A 34 -12.24 -13.60 2.15
C PHE A 34 -12.51 -12.94 3.51
N GLU A 35 -11.79 -13.37 4.53
CA GLU A 35 -11.75 -12.66 5.80
C GLU A 35 -11.06 -11.31 5.63
N LYS A 36 -11.54 -10.27 6.34
CA LYS A 36 -10.98 -8.92 6.23
C LYS A 36 -9.49 -8.88 6.57
N SER A 37 -9.04 -9.69 7.52
CA SER A 37 -7.63 -9.84 7.89
C SER A 37 -6.74 -10.43 6.78
N HIS A 38 -7.35 -11.09 5.78
CA HIS A 38 -6.68 -11.64 4.61
C HIS A 38 -6.81 -10.74 3.37
N ILE A 39 -7.08 -9.45 3.57
CA ILE A 39 -7.16 -8.47 2.48
C ILE A 39 -5.97 -7.51 2.55
N VAL A 40 -5.35 -7.26 1.40
CA VAL A 40 -4.37 -6.20 1.17
C VAL A 40 -5.04 -5.11 0.35
N TYR A 41 -5.33 -3.96 0.96
CA TYR A 41 -6.08 -2.88 0.33
C TYR A 41 -5.16 -1.76 -0.13
N ASN A 42 -4.91 -1.74 -1.43
CA ASN A 42 -4.03 -0.79 -2.13
C ASN A 42 -4.84 0.23 -2.96
N GLY A 43 -4.12 1.11 -3.65
CA GLY A 43 -4.66 2.03 -4.66
C GLY A 43 -5.44 3.22 -4.11
N PRO A 44 -5.61 4.27 -4.95
CA PRO A 44 -6.23 5.53 -4.54
C PRO A 44 -7.77 5.53 -4.62
N ALA A 45 -8.38 4.46 -5.16
CA ALA A 45 -9.83 4.36 -5.37
C ALA A 45 -10.56 3.74 -4.16
N LYS A 46 -10.14 4.13 -2.95
CA LYS A 46 -10.81 3.79 -1.71
C LYS A 46 -11.88 4.85 -1.37
N ASP A 47 -13.00 4.42 -0.83
CA ASP A 47 -13.90 5.30 -0.09
C ASP A 47 -13.59 5.24 1.41
N LYS A 48 -14.10 6.23 2.15
CA LYS A 48 -13.82 6.37 3.58
C LYS A 48 -14.39 5.22 4.41
N GLU A 49 -15.56 4.72 4.03
CA GLU A 49 -16.25 3.68 4.78
C GLU A 49 -15.49 2.36 4.71
N THR A 50 -15.18 1.88 3.50
CA THR A 50 -14.42 0.64 3.32
C THR A 50 -12.98 0.75 3.81
N PHE A 51 -12.35 1.93 3.71
CA PHE A 51 -11.02 2.20 4.25
C PHE A 51 -10.98 2.00 5.78
N LEU A 52 -11.91 2.64 6.49
CA LEU A 52 -11.99 2.54 7.95
C LEU A 52 -12.43 1.14 8.40
N ASP A 53 -13.34 0.50 7.66
CA ASP A 53 -13.79 -0.86 7.93
C ASP A 53 -12.62 -1.85 7.81
N ALA A 54 -11.84 -1.76 6.74
CA ALA A 54 -10.68 -2.60 6.51
C ALA A 54 -9.64 -2.48 7.64
N ILE A 55 -9.29 -1.25 8.04
CA ILE A 55 -8.34 -1.01 9.12
C ILE A 55 -8.85 -1.57 10.46
N LYS A 56 -10.11 -1.33 10.80
CA LYS A 56 -10.73 -1.81 12.05
C LYS A 56 -10.75 -3.33 12.16
N ASN A 57 -10.75 -4.02 11.04
CA ASN A 57 -10.83 -5.49 11.00
C ASN A 57 -9.48 -6.16 10.62
N GLY A 58 -8.38 -5.42 10.67
CA GLY A 58 -7.03 -5.99 10.56
C GLY A 58 -6.54 -6.27 9.15
N ALA A 59 -7.17 -5.69 8.13
CA ALA A 59 -6.65 -5.72 6.76
C ALA A 59 -5.32 -4.97 6.65
N TYR A 60 -4.47 -5.36 5.70
CA TYR A 60 -3.25 -4.63 5.34
C TYR A 60 -3.62 -3.45 4.43
N VAL A 61 -3.90 -2.29 5.02
CA VAL A 61 -4.32 -1.10 4.26
C VAL A 61 -3.13 -0.20 4.02
N ASN A 62 -2.79 0.03 2.74
CA ASN A 62 -1.71 0.94 2.35
C ASN A 62 -2.28 2.30 1.93
N ILE A 63 -1.85 3.36 2.62
CA ILE A 63 -2.23 4.75 2.38
C ILE A 63 -1.61 5.22 1.07
N ASP A 64 -2.41 5.74 0.16
CA ASP A 64 -2.01 6.18 -1.18
C ASP A 64 -2.14 7.71 -1.36
N THR A 65 -2.98 8.36 -0.54
CA THR A 65 -3.32 9.78 -0.67
C THR A 65 -3.34 10.55 0.65
N LYS A 66 -3.12 11.87 0.59
CA LYS A 66 -3.20 12.76 1.76
C LYS A 66 -4.59 12.73 2.43
N ARG A 67 -5.65 12.58 1.64
CA ARG A 67 -7.02 12.44 2.13
C ARG A 67 -7.22 11.23 3.03
N GLU A 68 -6.60 10.12 2.72
CA GLU A 68 -6.68 8.90 3.53
C GLU A 68 -6.01 9.07 4.90
N ILE A 69 -4.96 9.89 5.00
CA ILE A 69 -4.33 10.25 6.28
C ILE A 69 -5.32 11.03 7.16
N GLU A 70 -6.10 11.94 6.57
CA GLU A 70 -7.13 12.69 7.29
C GLU A 70 -8.22 11.78 7.86
N TRP A 71 -8.59 10.73 7.15
CA TRP A 71 -9.60 9.76 7.59
C TRP A 71 -9.17 8.95 8.82
N LEU A 72 -7.87 8.83 9.11
CA LEU A 72 -7.39 8.16 10.32
C LEU A 72 -7.89 8.79 11.61
N ASN A 73 -8.25 10.09 11.59
CA ASN A 73 -8.81 10.79 12.75
C ASN A 73 -10.17 10.24 13.21
N ASP A 74 -10.89 9.50 12.35
CA ASP A 74 -12.18 8.88 12.66
C ASP A 74 -12.05 7.47 13.25
N LEU A 75 -10.84 6.97 13.41
CA LEU A 75 -10.58 5.71 14.09
C LEU A 75 -10.78 5.88 15.60
N ASN A 76 -11.34 4.84 16.23
CA ASN A 76 -11.55 4.84 17.69
C ASN A 76 -10.20 4.89 18.42
N LYS A 77 -10.00 5.91 19.23
CA LYS A 77 -8.75 6.18 19.96
C LYS A 77 -8.44 5.15 21.07
N GLN A 78 -9.40 4.31 21.43
CA GLN A 78 -9.21 3.25 22.43
C GLN A 78 -8.56 1.99 21.88
N HIS A 79 -8.46 1.87 20.55
CA HIS A 79 -7.85 0.73 19.86
C HIS A 79 -6.59 1.16 19.13
N SER A 80 -5.64 0.24 19.02
CA SER A 80 -4.43 0.44 18.21
C SER A 80 -4.63 -0.17 16.83
N TYR A 81 -4.21 0.56 15.81
CA TYR A 81 -4.33 0.15 14.40
C TYR A 81 -2.97 0.16 13.72
N LYS A 82 -2.88 -0.56 12.61
CA LYS A 82 -1.67 -0.60 11.78
C LYS A 82 -2.05 -0.29 10.33
N VAL A 83 -1.22 0.51 9.69
CA VAL A 83 -1.36 0.85 8.27
C VAL A 83 0.00 0.80 7.59
N GLY A 84 0.00 0.56 6.28
CA GLY A 84 1.17 0.80 5.44
C GLY A 84 1.06 2.12 4.69
N ILE A 85 2.10 2.47 3.98
CA ILE A 85 2.13 3.65 3.10
C ILE A 85 2.71 3.30 1.74
N ARG A 86 2.11 3.82 0.67
CA ARG A 86 2.61 3.63 -0.68
C ARG A 86 3.69 4.64 -1.02
N VAL A 87 4.84 4.13 -1.45
CA VAL A 87 5.95 4.94 -1.93
C VAL A 87 5.80 5.17 -3.43
N ASN A 88 5.93 6.42 -3.86
CA ASN A 88 6.04 6.78 -5.26
C ASN A 88 7.44 6.41 -5.79
N LEU A 89 7.49 5.55 -6.78
CA LEU A 89 8.74 5.07 -7.37
C LEU A 89 9.06 5.77 -8.68
N ASN A 90 10.23 6.38 -8.76
CA ASN A 90 10.79 6.89 -9.99
C ASN A 90 11.82 5.86 -10.54
N LEU A 91 11.40 5.04 -11.51
CA LEU A 91 12.28 4.01 -12.09
C LEU A 91 13.47 4.63 -12.81
N GLY A 92 13.34 5.80 -13.42
CA GLY A 92 14.45 6.49 -14.07
C GLY A 92 15.60 6.82 -13.12
N LYS A 93 15.32 6.98 -11.81
CA LYS A 93 16.33 7.19 -10.78
C LYS A 93 16.79 5.88 -10.11
N ILE A 94 15.87 4.92 -9.96
CA ILE A 94 16.10 3.66 -9.21
C ILE A 94 16.77 2.60 -10.08
N SER A 95 16.38 2.52 -11.36
CA SER A 95 16.86 1.52 -12.33
C SER A 95 16.88 2.14 -13.74
N PRO A 96 17.79 3.08 -14.02
CA PRO A 96 17.80 3.85 -15.28
C PRO A 96 17.89 2.96 -16.53
N GLU A 97 18.63 1.87 -16.44
CA GLU A 97 18.82 0.89 -17.51
C GLU A 97 17.55 0.11 -17.89
N ASP A 98 16.59 0.03 -16.97
CA ASP A 98 15.31 -0.67 -17.14
C ASP A 98 14.13 0.31 -17.30
N ALA A 99 14.37 1.61 -17.19
CA ALA A 99 13.36 2.65 -17.37
C ALA A 99 13.18 2.97 -18.86
N LYS A 100 11.94 3.23 -19.28
CA LYS A 100 11.70 3.76 -20.62
C LYS A 100 12.06 5.23 -20.70
N GLU A 101 12.53 5.66 -21.86
CA GLU A 101 12.74 7.05 -22.17
C GLU A 101 11.44 7.84 -21.94
N GLY A 102 11.51 8.92 -21.16
CA GLY A 102 10.34 9.74 -20.80
C GLY A 102 9.43 9.15 -19.70
N GLU A 103 9.83 8.08 -19.03
CA GLU A 103 9.08 7.51 -17.92
C GLU A 103 9.16 8.43 -16.69
N SER A 104 8.07 9.18 -16.46
CA SER A 104 7.93 10.13 -15.36
C SER A 104 7.64 9.45 -14.01
N ASP A 105 7.64 10.25 -12.95
CA ASP A 105 7.20 9.83 -11.62
C ASP A 105 5.80 9.21 -11.65
N SER A 106 5.56 8.24 -10.79
CA SER A 106 4.23 7.68 -10.58
C SER A 106 3.28 8.76 -10.07
N ARG A 107 2.00 8.67 -10.45
CA ARG A 107 0.92 9.51 -9.90
C ARG A 107 0.46 9.05 -8.52
N PHE A 108 0.95 7.94 -8.03
CA PHE A 108 0.43 7.23 -6.87
C PHE A 108 1.45 7.19 -5.76
N GLY A 109 0.96 7.33 -4.52
CA GLY A 109 1.80 7.29 -3.34
C GLY A 109 2.60 8.58 -3.12
N PHE A 110 3.52 8.54 -2.17
CA PHE A 110 4.30 9.67 -1.69
C PHE A 110 5.76 9.55 -2.11
N SER A 111 6.32 10.62 -2.65
CA SER A 111 7.73 10.65 -3.08
C SER A 111 8.66 10.86 -1.89
N PHE A 112 9.71 10.03 -1.83
CA PHE A 112 10.77 10.18 -0.84
C PHE A 112 11.72 11.33 -1.20
N GLU A 113 11.99 11.53 -2.49
CA GLU A 113 12.97 12.50 -2.97
C GLU A 113 12.59 13.97 -2.71
N ASN A 114 11.28 14.26 -2.69
CA ASN A 114 10.80 15.63 -2.45
C ASN A 114 10.31 15.86 -1.02
N GLY A 115 10.45 14.87 -0.13
CA GLY A 115 10.05 14.94 1.29
C GLY A 115 8.57 14.63 1.56
N GLU A 116 7.74 14.37 0.54
CA GLU A 116 6.30 14.07 0.75
C GLU A 116 6.08 12.80 1.57
N LEU A 117 6.94 11.78 1.40
CA LEU A 117 6.84 10.54 2.17
C LEU A 117 7.10 10.79 3.66
N GLU A 118 8.15 11.55 3.99
CA GLU A 118 8.49 11.88 5.37
C GLU A 118 7.37 12.72 6.01
N GLU A 119 6.85 13.72 5.29
CA GLU A 119 5.73 14.55 5.77
C GLU A 119 4.48 13.67 6.06
N ALA A 120 4.17 12.74 5.16
CA ALA A 120 3.03 11.84 5.32
C ALA A 120 3.21 10.90 6.51
N ILE A 121 4.40 10.33 6.70
CA ILE A 121 4.73 9.47 7.84
C ILE A 121 4.60 10.26 9.15
N ASN A 122 5.13 11.48 9.21
CA ASN A 122 5.01 12.33 10.39
C ASN A 122 3.54 12.61 10.73
N LYS A 123 2.68 12.85 9.73
CA LYS A 123 1.24 13.03 9.94
C LYS A 123 0.56 11.76 10.47
N ILE A 124 0.92 10.59 9.97
CA ILE A 124 0.40 9.31 10.49
C ILE A 124 0.81 9.12 11.95
N GLN A 125 2.05 9.43 12.31
CA GLN A 125 2.59 9.31 13.68
C GLN A 125 1.92 10.26 14.69
N LEU A 126 1.34 11.39 14.23
CA LEU A 126 0.52 12.26 15.08
C LEU A 126 -0.78 11.57 15.54
N CYS A 127 -1.25 10.58 14.79
CA CYS A 127 -2.37 9.74 15.19
C CYS A 127 -1.88 8.66 16.17
N LYS A 128 -1.84 8.98 17.48
CA LYS A 128 -1.23 8.14 18.54
C LYS A 128 -1.71 6.69 18.60
N ASN A 129 -2.87 6.40 18.02
CA ASN A 129 -3.47 5.06 17.96
C ASN A 129 -3.23 4.35 16.64
N VAL A 130 -2.42 4.92 15.74
CA VAL A 130 -2.07 4.33 14.43
C VAL A 130 -0.56 4.16 14.35
N LYS A 131 -0.10 2.93 14.07
CA LYS A 131 1.31 2.61 13.82
C LYS A 131 1.53 2.40 12.32
N LEU A 132 2.60 2.98 11.78
CA LEU A 132 3.10 2.60 10.46
C LEU A 132 3.74 1.21 10.58
N GLY A 133 3.23 0.25 9.81
CA GLY A 133 3.68 -1.14 9.83
C GLY A 133 4.28 -1.64 8.53
N GLY A 134 4.16 -0.88 7.44
CA GLY A 134 4.67 -1.37 6.15
C GLY A 134 4.89 -0.31 5.08
N LEU A 135 5.66 -0.71 4.06
CA LEU A 135 5.86 0.06 2.83
C LEU A 135 5.31 -0.71 1.63
N HIS A 136 4.46 -0.07 0.85
CA HIS A 136 3.99 -0.60 -0.42
C HIS A 136 4.74 0.04 -1.58
N LEU A 137 5.53 -0.77 -2.30
CA LEU A 137 6.33 -0.35 -3.44
C LEU A 137 5.85 -1.08 -4.69
N HIS A 138 5.05 -0.41 -5.50
CA HIS A 138 4.53 -0.95 -6.74
C HIS A 138 4.82 -0.04 -7.92
N ARG A 139 5.38 -0.60 -8.98
CA ARG A 139 5.51 0.04 -10.28
C ARG A 139 5.21 -0.97 -11.38
N THR A 140 4.38 -0.59 -12.33
CA THR A 140 4.22 -1.38 -13.55
C THR A 140 5.56 -1.40 -14.29
N SER A 141 6.17 -2.55 -14.36
CA SER A 141 7.37 -2.75 -15.15
C SER A 141 6.97 -3.47 -16.43
N LEU A 142 7.39 -2.94 -17.57
CA LEU A 142 7.26 -3.61 -18.86
C LEU A 142 8.41 -4.59 -19.09
N THR A 143 9.40 -4.54 -18.20
CA THR A 143 10.52 -5.46 -18.19
C THR A 143 10.25 -6.57 -17.18
N ARG A 144 10.69 -7.78 -17.50
CA ARG A 144 10.73 -8.91 -16.56
C ARG A 144 12.12 -9.03 -15.92
N SER A 145 12.86 -7.91 -15.88
CA SER A 145 14.21 -7.84 -15.33
C SER A 145 14.18 -8.01 -13.80
N LEU A 146 14.92 -8.97 -13.30
CA LEU A 146 15.13 -9.13 -11.86
C LEU A 146 15.88 -7.94 -11.24
N ASN A 147 16.65 -7.19 -12.04
CA ASN A 147 17.36 -6.00 -11.56
C ASN A 147 16.40 -4.92 -11.07
N VAL A 148 15.26 -4.71 -11.74
CA VAL A 148 14.25 -3.75 -11.30
C VAL A 148 13.81 -4.06 -9.86
N TYR A 149 13.43 -5.31 -9.57
CA TYR A 149 13.01 -5.72 -8.22
C TYR A 149 14.13 -5.58 -7.20
N ARG A 150 15.36 -5.98 -7.58
CA ARG A 150 16.54 -5.81 -6.71
C ARG A 150 16.79 -4.34 -6.38
N ASN A 151 16.67 -3.45 -7.35
CA ASN A 151 16.88 -2.02 -7.15
C ASN A 151 15.73 -1.39 -6.35
N ILE A 152 14.48 -1.81 -6.54
CA ILE A 152 13.35 -1.41 -5.68
C ILE A 152 13.58 -1.86 -4.23
N CYS A 153 14.04 -3.09 -3.99
CA CYS A 153 14.36 -3.55 -2.63
C CYS A 153 15.49 -2.74 -1.99
N LYS A 154 16.56 -2.44 -2.73
CA LYS A 154 17.65 -1.57 -2.22
C LYS A 154 17.14 -0.17 -1.88
N TYR A 155 16.22 0.35 -2.70
CA TYR A 155 15.61 1.64 -2.46
C TYR A 155 14.72 1.64 -1.22
N ALA A 156 13.92 0.58 -1.02
CA ALA A 156 13.14 0.40 0.21
C ALA A 156 14.04 0.38 1.46
N ILE A 157 15.14 -0.38 1.43
CA ILE A 157 16.11 -0.42 2.53
C ILE A 157 16.70 0.97 2.81
N ARG A 158 17.02 1.72 1.75
CA ARG A 158 17.51 3.10 1.90
C ARG A 158 16.49 3.99 2.61
N ILE A 159 15.20 3.93 2.23
CA ILE A 159 14.13 4.68 2.89
C ILE A 159 14.03 4.31 4.36
N ILE A 160 13.96 3.01 4.66
CA ILE A 160 13.85 2.47 6.02
C ILE A 160 14.99 3.01 6.90
N ASN A 161 16.24 2.90 6.42
CA ASN A 161 17.41 3.38 7.17
C ASN A 161 17.44 4.90 7.33
N SER A 162 17.06 5.65 6.26
CA SER A 162 17.10 7.13 6.29
C SER A 162 16.07 7.72 7.23
N LEU A 163 14.90 7.08 7.35
CA LEU A 163 13.80 7.54 8.19
C LEU A 163 13.70 6.80 9.53
N GLY A 164 14.62 5.85 9.81
CA GLY A 164 14.63 5.08 11.06
C GLY A 164 13.35 4.28 11.29
N LEU A 165 12.77 3.69 10.23
CA LEU A 165 11.49 3.00 10.32
C LEU A 165 11.64 1.59 10.87
N GLU A 166 10.71 1.22 11.76
CA GLU A 166 10.50 -0.17 12.21
C GLU A 166 9.20 -0.68 11.59
N LEU A 167 9.33 -1.62 10.66
CA LEU A 167 8.22 -2.12 9.84
C LEU A 167 8.06 -3.63 10.01
N ASP A 168 6.82 -4.10 9.81
CA ASP A 168 6.49 -5.53 9.86
C ASP A 168 6.43 -6.15 8.45
N TYR A 169 6.21 -5.32 7.38
CA TYR A 169 6.11 -5.77 5.98
C TYR A 169 6.49 -4.68 4.98
#